data_956971499cb227ded09e51f261409ab9
#
_entry.id   956971499cb227ded09e51f261409ab9
#
_cell.length_a   1.000
_cell.length_b   1.000
_cell.length_c   1.000
_cell.angle_alpha   90.00
_cell.angle_beta   90.00
_cell.angle_gamma   90.00
#
_symmetry.space_group_name_H-M   'P 1'
#
loop_
_entity.id
_entity.type
_entity.pdbx_description
1 polymer ?
#
loop_
_entity_poly.entity_id
_entity_poly.type
_entity_poly.pdbx_seq_one_letter_code
_entity_poly.pdbx_strand_id
1 'polypeptide(L)'
;TPAARAKLEYAGGKQRAAAEIIARAQNRFYLYGVANKQMYGVLSDPNLPASETPITVNSKTTWADKVADTGNAATISNIIFNDIAKLINSMMANNAGLLDQSSEYVLAVATDRFSYLSTPNSFGLTALNLLQSNFPNLKVIQLPELVTDAGSMLYLTVPNLLGSPTAENCYSEKMRFGNMETYSTSWVQKAFAGTWGCVIRRPNLIATMLGI
;
A
#
# COMPACT_ATOMS: atom_id res chain seq x y z
N THR A 1 -33.21 -22.20 23.33
CA THR A 1 -33.68 -22.95 22.14
C THR A 1 -32.66 -22.84 21.01
N PRO A 2 -32.45 -23.88 20.14
CA PRO A 2 -31.52 -23.85 19.02
C PRO A 2 -31.74 -22.64 18.08
N ALA A 3 -32.98 -22.23 17.87
CA ALA A 3 -33.35 -21.11 17.03
C ALA A 3 -32.83 -19.72 17.56
N ALA A 4 -32.74 -19.55 18.88
CA ALA A 4 -32.20 -18.33 19.48
C ALA A 4 -30.68 -18.28 19.33
N ARG A 5 -29.98 -19.40 19.40
CA ARG A 5 -28.53 -19.50 19.19
C ARG A 5 -28.15 -19.20 17.74
N ALA A 6 -28.90 -19.76 16.78
CA ALA A 6 -28.70 -19.51 15.35
C ALA A 6 -28.91 -18.00 15.00
N LYS A 7 -29.89 -17.34 15.62
CA LYS A 7 -30.13 -15.91 15.42
C LYS A 7 -29.01 -15.03 15.95
N LEU A 8 -28.40 -15.36 17.10
CA LEU A 8 -27.29 -14.61 17.67
C LEU A 8 -26.02 -14.75 16.82
N GLU A 9 -25.71 -15.95 16.34
CA GLU A 9 -24.59 -16.22 15.44
C GLU A 9 -24.75 -15.51 14.08
N TYR A 10 -25.97 -15.51 13.53
CA TYR A 10 -26.26 -14.86 12.27
C TYR A 10 -26.16 -13.33 12.36
N ALA A 11 -26.63 -12.73 13.44
CA ALA A 11 -26.51 -11.30 13.69
C ALA A 11 -25.04 -10.88 13.84
N GLY A 12 -24.25 -11.61 14.62
CA GLY A 12 -22.82 -11.40 14.79
C GLY A 12 -22.04 -11.53 13.48
N GLY A 13 -22.38 -12.51 12.65
CA GLY A 13 -21.80 -12.69 11.31
C GLY A 13 -22.07 -11.51 10.40
N LYS A 14 -23.30 -10.99 10.35
CA LYS A 14 -23.64 -9.79 9.57
C LYS A 14 -22.93 -8.53 10.06
N GLN A 15 -22.80 -8.35 11.38
CA GLN A 15 -22.07 -7.22 11.94
C GLN A 15 -20.57 -7.26 11.55
N ARG A 16 -19.93 -8.43 11.63
CA ARG A 16 -18.54 -8.62 11.19
C ARG A 16 -18.37 -8.32 9.69
N ALA A 17 -19.26 -8.83 8.85
CA ALA A 17 -19.23 -8.55 7.40
C ALA A 17 -19.41 -7.05 7.11
N ALA A 18 -20.32 -6.36 7.80
CA ALA A 18 -20.49 -4.92 7.67
C ALA A 18 -19.23 -4.16 8.12
N ALA A 19 -18.57 -4.60 9.20
CA ALA A 19 -17.32 -4.03 9.67
C ALA A 19 -16.21 -4.14 8.63
N GLU A 20 -16.04 -5.32 8.03
CA GLU A 20 -15.05 -5.55 6.98
C GLU A 20 -15.30 -4.67 5.74
N ILE A 21 -16.54 -4.56 5.29
CA ILE A 21 -16.90 -3.73 4.14
C ILE A 21 -16.56 -2.26 4.41
N ILE A 22 -16.92 -1.74 5.58
CA ILE A 22 -16.64 -0.36 5.97
C ILE A 22 -15.13 -0.15 6.07
N ALA A 23 -14.37 -1.06 6.70
CA ALA A 23 -12.92 -0.96 6.82
C ALA A 23 -12.23 -0.95 5.45
N ARG A 24 -12.65 -1.81 4.51
CA ARG A 24 -12.14 -1.81 3.12
C ARG A 24 -12.46 -0.50 2.39
N ALA A 25 -13.68 0.01 2.55
CA ALA A 25 -14.07 1.29 1.97
C ALA A 25 -13.24 2.45 2.53
N GLN A 26 -13.01 2.49 3.85
CA GLN A 26 -12.15 3.48 4.48
C GLN A 26 -10.70 3.40 3.99
N ASN A 27 -10.11 2.21 3.87
CA ASN A 27 -8.77 2.04 3.29
C ASN A 27 -8.68 2.63 1.89
N ARG A 28 -9.69 2.37 1.06
CA ARG A 28 -9.74 2.93 -0.29
C ARG A 28 -9.84 4.45 -0.28
N PHE A 29 -10.60 5.04 0.64
CA PHE A 29 -10.67 6.50 0.78
C PHE A 29 -9.35 7.10 1.26
N TYR A 30 -8.62 6.44 2.15
CA TYR A 30 -7.30 6.92 2.60
C TYR A 30 -6.24 6.84 1.50
N LEU A 31 -6.32 5.84 0.61
CA LEU A 31 -5.37 5.66 -0.48
C LEU A 31 -5.68 6.58 -1.67
N TYR A 32 -6.94 6.64 -2.09
CA TYR A 32 -7.33 7.31 -3.35
C TYR A 32 -8.18 8.56 -3.15
N GLY A 33 -8.66 8.84 -1.95
CA GLY A 33 -9.59 9.93 -1.70
C GLY A 33 -10.96 9.71 -2.34
N VAL A 34 -11.66 10.80 -2.62
CA VAL A 34 -12.98 10.80 -3.26
C VAL A 34 -12.93 11.63 -4.54
N ALA A 35 -13.23 10.99 -5.67
CA ALA A 35 -13.29 11.68 -6.97
C ALA A 35 -14.25 12.88 -6.93
N ASN A 36 -13.86 13.97 -7.59
CA ASN A 36 -14.62 15.22 -7.66
C ASN A 36 -14.87 15.94 -6.32
N LYS A 37 -14.13 15.57 -5.28
CA LYS A 37 -14.09 16.27 -3.99
C LYS A 37 -12.65 16.67 -3.69
N GLN A 38 -12.46 17.72 -2.91
CA GLN A 38 -11.11 18.11 -2.42
C GLN A 38 -10.67 17.22 -1.25
N MET A 39 -10.92 15.92 -1.37
CA MET A 39 -10.49 14.89 -0.42
C MET A 39 -9.51 13.98 -1.12
N TYR A 40 -8.24 14.30 -0.98
CA TYR A 40 -7.17 13.52 -1.58
C TYR A 40 -6.76 12.35 -0.67
N GLY A 41 -6.31 11.28 -1.28
CA GLY A 41 -5.69 10.14 -0.58
C GLY A 41 -4.16 10.19 -0.72
N VAL A 42 -3.51 9.25 -0.06
CA VAL A 42 -2.04 9.13 -0.07
C VAL A 42 -1.46 8.96 -1.48
N LEU A 43 -2.23 8.41 -2.42
CA LEU A 43 -1.79 8.15 -3.80
C LEU A 43 -2.31 9.18 -4.81
N SER A 44 -3.21 10.06 -4.40
CA SER A 44 -3.90 11.00 -5.32
C SER A 44 -3.69 12.48 -4.98
N ASP A 45 -2.87 12.79 -3.99
CA ASP A 45 -2.57 14.18 -3.65
C ASP A 45 -1.76 14.85 -4.77
N PRO A 46 -2.20 15.99 -5.30
CA PRO A 46 -1.51 16.70 -6.38
C PRO A 46 -0.13 17.26 -5.99
N ASN A 47 0.18 17.32 -4.70
CA ASN A 47 1.48 17.78 -4.21
C ASN A 47 2.52 16.65 -4.10
N LEU A 48 2.15 15.40 -4.41
CA LEU A 48 3.10 14.29 -4.43
C LEU A 48 4.11 14.45 -5.56
N PRO A 49 5.36 13.99 -5.35
CA PRO A 49 6.33 13.87 -6.43
C PRO A 49 5.78 13.01 -7.58
N ALA A 50 6.20 13.32 -8.81
CA ALA A 50 5.82 12.51 -9.96
C ALA A 50 6.25 11.06 -9.78
N SER A 51 5.39 10.12 -10.21
CA SER A 51 5.71 8.69 -10.17
C SER A 51 6.90 8.37 -11.07
N GLU A 52 7.85 7.61 -10.56
CA GLU A 52 9.00 7.13 -11.35
C GLU A 52 8.61 5.92 -12.21
N THR A 53 9.45 5.64 -13.20
CA THR A 53 9.36 4.45 -14.03
C THR A 53 10.51 3.50 -13.71
N PRO A 54 10.31 2.16 -13.79
CA PRO A 54 11.37 1.18 -13.63
C PRO A 54 12.49 1.38 -14.67
N ILE A 55 13.69 0.91 -14.35
CA ILE A 55 14.85 0.96 -15.24
C ILE A 55 14.58 0.02 -16.43
N THR A 56 14.75 0.50 -17.65
CA THR A 56 14.63 -0.34 -18.85
C THR A 56 15.83 -1.27 -18.97
N VAL A 57 15.59 -2.56 -19.07
CA VAL A 57 16.62 -3.60 -19.32
C VAL A 57 16.19 -4.41 -20.53
N ASN A 58 17.05 -4.53 -21.55
CA ASN A 58 16.75 -5.24 -22.80
C ASN A 58 15.44 -4.78 -23.47
N SER A 59 15.16 -3.48 -23.46
CA SER A 59 13.91 -2.89 -23.94
C SER A 59 12.65 -3.31 -23.15
N LYS A 60 12.80 -3.91 -21.98
CA LYS A 60 11.72 -4.30 -21.06
C LYS A 60 11.70 -3.35 -19.85
N THR A 61 10.51 -2.87 -19.49
CA THR A 61 10.32 -1.97 -18.36
C THR A 61 9.61 -2.65 -17.19
N THR A 62 8.57 -3.43 -17.46
CA THR A 62 7.81 -4.09 -16.40
C THR A 62 8.56 -5.27 -15.78
N TRP A 63 8.32 -5.55 -14.51
CA TRP A 63 8.95 -6.70 -13.85
C TRP A 63 8.53 -8.03 -14.48
N ALA A 64 7.27 -8.12 -14.93
CA ALA A 64 6.78 -9.31 -15.61
C ALA A 64 7.59 -9.62 -16.88
N ASP A 65 7.81 -8.60 -17.72
CA ASP A 65 8.58 -8.76 -18.94
C ASP A 65 10.07 -9.05 -18.68
N LYS A 66 10.64 -8.41 -17.64
CA LYS A 66 12.02 -8.65 -17.22
C LYS A 66 12.24 -10.07 -16.72
N VAL A 67 11.27 -10.60 -15.95
CA VAL A 67 11.31 -11.99 -15.44
C VAL A 67 11.08 -13.00 -16.56
N ALA A 68 10.22 -12.70 -17.52
CA ALA A 68 9.96 -13.57 -18.69
C ALA A 68 11.16 -13.62 -19.68
N ASP A 69 12.06 -12.64 -19.63
CA ASP A 69 13.25 -12.61 -20.48
C ASP A 69 14.32 -13.57 -19.93
N THR A 70 14.56 -14.66 -20.66
CA THR A 70 15.55 -15.69 -20.29
C THR A 70 16.97 -15.14 -20.19
N GLY A 71 17.29 -14.05 -20.89
CA GLY A 71 18.57 -13.33 -20.76
C GLY A 71 18.80 -12.71 -19.38
N ASN A 72 17.74 -12.46 -18.62
CA ASN A 72 17.79 -11.86 -17.29
C ASN A 72 17.76 -12.90 -16.16
N ALA A 73 17.55 -14.18 -16.44
CA ALA A 73 17.33 -15.22 -15.41
C ALA A 73 18.43 -15.26 -14.34
N ALA A 74 19.69 -15.05 -14.73
CA ALA A 74 20.83 -15.05 -13.81
C ALA A 74 20.91 -13.79 -12.90
N THR A 75 20.30 -12.68 -13.28
CA THR A 75 20.47 -11.36 -12.66
C THR A 75 19.16 -10.71 -12.23
N ILE A 76 18.04 -11.43 -12.33
CA ILE A 76 16.70 -10.85 -12.14
C ILE A 76 16.52 -10.20 -10.75
N SER A 77 17.05 -10.81 -9.69
CA SER A 77 16.97 -10.22 -8.36
C SER A 77 17.74 -8.90 -8.23
N ASN A 78 18.87 -8.79 -8.94
CA ASN A 78 19.65 -7.54 -8.96
C ASN A 78 18.91 -6.46 -9.77
N ILE A 79 18.23 -6.82 -10.84
CA ILE A 79 17.45 -5.91 -11.68
C ILE A 79 16.30 -5.32 -10.85
N ILE A 80 15.55 -6.17 -10.12
CA ILE A 80 14.45 -5.74 -9.25
C ILE A 80 14.99 -4.90 -8.08
N PHE A 81 16.10 -5.32 -7.47
CA PHE A 81 16.77 -4.55 -6.43
C PHE A 81 17.15 -3.14 -6.92
N ASN A 82 17.69 -3.03 -8.14
CA ASN A 82 18.11 -1.74 -8.71
C ASN A 82 16.92 -0.79 -8.94
N ASP A 83 15.76 -1.30 -9.35
CA ASP A 83 14.55 -0.49 -9.47
C ASP A 83 14.13 0.11 -8.13
N ILE A 84 14.12 -0.71 -7.07
CA ILE A 84 13.76 -0.25 -5.73
C ILE A 84 14.84 0.68 -5.15
N ALA A 85 16.12 0.35 -5.35
CA ALA A 85 17.23 1.19 -4.92
C ALA A 85 17.21 2.56 -5.61
N LYS A 86 16.84 2.61 -6.91
CA LYS A 86 16.63 3.87 -7.63
C LYS A 86 15.59 4.73 -6.93
N LEU A 87 14.43 4.14 -6.57
CA LEU A 87 13.35 4.86 -5.89
C LEU A 87 13.78 5.39 -4.51
N ILE A 88 14.50 4.59 -3.72
CA ILE A 88 15.02 5.02 -2.41
C ILE A 88 16.07 6.14 -2.58
N ASN A 89 17.00 5.99 -3.53
CA ASN A 89 18.04 6.97 -3.78
C ASN A 89 17.46 8.31 -4.28
N SER A 90 16.44 8.26 -5.12
CA SER A 90 15.71 9.46 -5.56
C SER A 90 15.05 10.18 -4.38
N MET A 91 14.40 9.43 -3.48
CA MET A 91 13.83 10.00 -2.25
C MET A 91 14.92 10.62 -1.36
N MET A 92 16.06 9.96 -1.16
CA MET A 92 17.18 10.50 -0.38
C MET A 92 17.74 11.79 -1.01
N ALA A 93 17.91 11.81 -2.32
CA ALA A 93 18.41 12.98 -3.05
C ALA A 93 17.46 14.19 -2.92
N ASN A 94 16.15 13.96 -3.01
CA ASN A 94 15.13 15.00 -2.89
C ASN A 94 15.02 15.59 -1.47
N ASN A 95 15.51 14.87 -0.45
CA ASN A 95 15.44 15.28 0.95
C ASN A 95 16.78 15.79 1.52
N ALA A 96 17.78 16.07 0.67
CA ALA A 96 18.99 16.83 0.98
C ALA A 96 19.69 16.43 2.30
N GLY A 97 19.92 15.14 2.52
CA GLY A 97 20.66 14.64 3.69
C GLY A 97 19.84 14.43 4.97
N LEU A 98 18.53 14.58 4.92
CA LEU A 98 17.64 14.22 6.04
C LEU A 98 17.40 12.71 6.16
N LEU A 99 17.65 11.97 5.09
CA LEU A 99 17.48 10.52 5.01
C LEU A 99 18.82 9.86 4.72
N ASP A 100 19.03 8.70 5.31
CA ASP A 100 20.17 7.83 5.09
C ASP A 100 19.72 6.37 4.87
N GLN A 101 20.66 5.46 4.66
CA GLN A 101 20.37 4.04 4.44
C GLN A 101 19.78 3.35 5.69
N SER A 102 19.99 3.92 6.87
CA SER A 102 19.49 3.39 8.15
C SER A 102 18.12 3.93 8.55
N SER A 103 17.57 4.87 7.78
CA SER A 103 16.23 5.42 8.01
C SER A 103 15.14 4.35 7.90
N GLU A 104 14.04 4.55 8.61
CA GLU A 104 12.90 3.62 8.59
C GLU A 104 12.09 3.82 7.30
N TYR A 105 12.28 2.91 6.35
CA TYR A 105 11.50 2.88 5.11
C TYR A 105 10.38 1.86 5.18
N VAL A 106 9.23 2.22 4.63
CA VAL A 106 8.13 1.28 4.38
C VAL A 106 7.88 1.22 2.87
N LEU A 107 8.13 0.05 2.29
CA LEU A 107 7.88 -0.24 0.90
C LEU A 107 6.61 -1.10 0.79
N ALA A 108 5.56 -0.55 0.20
CA ALA A 108 4.39 -1.32 -0.19
C ALA A 108 4.51 -1.73 -1.66
N VAL A 109 4.24 -2.99 -1.93
CA VAL A 109 4.34 -3.62 -3.26
C VAL A 109 2.99 -4.17 -3.64
N ALA A 110 2.59 -3.99 -4.89
CA ALA A 110 1.39 -4.59 -5.45
C ALA A 110 1.43 -6.13 -5.30
N THR A 111 0.32 -6.72 -4.86
CA THR A 111 0.28 -8.15 -4.48
C THR A 111 0.64 -9.09 -5.62
N ASP A 112 0.28 -8.74 -6.87
CA ASP A 112 0.59 -9.51 -8.07
C ASP A 112 2.09 -9.52 -8.43
N ARG A 113 2.87 -8.56 -7.92
CA ARG A 113 4.31 -8.41 -8.16
C ARG A 113 5.18 -8.83 -6.99
N PHE A 114 4.60 -9.06 -5.83
CA PHE A 114 5.34 -9.40 -4.63
C PHE A 114 6.18 -10.70 -4.77
N SER A 115 5.67 -11.69 -5.49
CA SER A 115 6.38 -12.96 -5.74
C SER A 115 7.74 -12.76 -6.44
N TYR A 116 7.87 -11.74 -7.26
CA TYR A 116 9.13 -11.46 -7.97
C TYR A 116 10.27 -11.05 -7.03
N LEU A 117 9.96 -10.48 -5.86
CA LEU A 117 10.97 -10.17 -4.84
C LEU A 117 11.65 -11.42 -4.26
N SER A 118 10.97 -12.56 -4.32
CA SER A 118 11.47 -13.85 -3.83
C SER A 118 12.18 -14.67 -4.91
N THR A 119 12.24 -14.17 -6.15
CA THR A 119 12.94 -14.87 -7.25
C THR A 119 14.45 -14.79 -7.02
N PRO A 120 15.15 -15.95 -6.91
CA PRO A 120 16.59 -15.96 -6.66
C PRO A 120 17.38 -15.70 -7.97
N ASN A 121 18.56 -15.11 -7.83
CA ASN A 121 19.56 -15.05 -8.90
C ASN A 121 20.39 -16.33 -8.97
N SER A 122 21.37 -16.38 -9.89
CA SER A 122 22.28 -17.53 -10.04
C SER A 122 23.08 -17.88 -8.77
N PHE A 123 23.21 -16.98 -7.81
CA PHE A 123 23.89 -17.18 -6.54
C PHE A 123 22.94 -17.56 -5.39
N GLY A 124 21.64 -17.75 -5.67
CA GLY A 124 20.63 -18.05 -4.66
C GLY A 124 20.16 -16.83 -3.84
N LEU A 125 20.61 -15.62 -4.17
CA LEU A 125 20.18 -14.40 -3.49
C LEU A 125 18.88 -13.86 -4.10
N THR A 126 17.93 -13.50 -3.24
CA THR A 126 16.68 -12.86 -3.64
C THR A 126 16.78 -11.33 -3.54
N ALA A 127 15.91 -10.61 -4.24
CA ALA A 127 15.84 -9.16 -4.13
C ALA A 127 15.54 -8.71 -2.67
N LEU A 128 14.73 -9.47 -1.92
CA LEU A 128 14.48 -9.21 -0.50
C LEU A 128 15.76 -9.27 0.34
N ASN A 129 16.61 -10.29 0.13
CA ASN A 129 17.88 -10.42 0.85
C ASN A 129 18.82 -9.23 0.56
N LEU A 130 18.87 -8.81 -0.72
CA LEU A 130 19.68 -7.65 -1.12
C LEU A 130 19.15 -6.35 -0.50
N LEU A 131 17.83 -6.17 -0.44
CA LEU A 131 17.22 -5.00 0.18
C LEU A 131 17.48 -4.95 1.68
N GLN A 132 17.31 -6.07 2.40
CA GLN A 132 17.55 -6.12 3.84
C GLN A 132 19.03 -5.92 4.21
N SER A 133 19.95 -6.37 3.35
CA SER A 133 21.38 -6.16 3.54
C SER A 133 21.80 -4.69 3.37
N ASN A 134 21.19 -3.97 2.42
CA ASN A 134 21.53 -2.57 2.12
C ASN A 134 20.71 -1.58 2.93
N PHE A 135 19.46 -1.94 3.27
CA PHE A 135 18.51 -1.09 4.01
C PHE A 135 17.96 -1.88 5.20
N PRO A 136 18.68 -1.93 6.33
CA PRO A 136 18.35 -2.81 7.45
C PRO A 136 16.97 -2.49 8.08
N ASN A 137 16.53 -1.25 8.02
CA ASN A 137 15.25 -0.79 8.59
C ASN A 137 14.11 -0.70 7.54
N LEU A 138 14.30 -1.31 6.37
CA LEU A 138 13.27 -1.38 5.34
C LEU A 138 12.23 -2.45 5.69
N LYS A 139 10.98 -2.02 5.84
CA LYS A 139 9.83 -2.91 5.99
C LYS A 139 9.11 -3.06 4.66
N VAL A 140 8.99 -4.28 4.16
CA VAL A 140 8.26 -4.59 2.92
C VAL A 140 6.89 -5.16 3.27
N ILE A 141 5.83 -4.59 2.68
CA ILE A 141 4.43 -5.01 2.87
C ILE A 141 3.76 -5.23 1.51
N GLN A 142 2.75 -6.10 1.50
CA GLN A 142 1.87 -6.29 0.33
C GLN A 142 0.64 -5.40 0.47
N LEU A 143 0.23 -4.77 -0.63
CA LEU A 143 -0.96 -3.95 -0.67
C LEU A 143 -1.74 -4.23 -1.97
N PRO A 144 -2.90 -4.91 -1.89
CA PRO A 144 -3.71 -5.25 -3.06
C PRO A 144 -4.19 -4.03 -3.84
N GLU A 145 -4.43 -2.93 -3.14
CA GLU A 145 -4.92 -1.68 -3.70
C GLU A 145 -3.90 -0.98 -4.62
N LEU A 146 -2.64 -1.44 -4.66
CA LEU A 146 -1.61 -0.92 -5.58
C LEU A 146 -1.66 -1.56 -6.98
N VAL A 147 -2.55 -2.50 -7.21
CA VAL A 147 -2.89 -3.00 -8.55
C VAL A 147 -3.92 -2.04 -9.15
N THR A 148 -3.52 -1.26 -10.13
CA THR A 148 -4.36 -0.25 -10.79
C THR A 148 -4.55 -0.57 -12.27
N ASP A 149 -5.56 0.07 -12.90
CA ASP A 149 -5.79 -0.07 -14.34
C ASP A 149 -4.61 0.48 -15.18
N ALA A 150 -3.83 1.40 -14.61
CA ALA A 150 -2.62 1.94 -15.24
C ALA A 150 -1.38 1.05 -15.05
N GLY A 151 -1.51 -0.05 -14.32
CA GLY A 151 -0.44 -1.00 -13.99
C GLY A 151 -0.22 -1.16 -12.49
N SER A 152 0.62 -2.13 -12.14
CA SER A 152 1.02 -2.35 -10.76
C SER A 152 2.07 -1.32 -10.34
N MET A 153 2.03 -0.92 -9.06
CA MET A 153 2.91 0.13 -8.56
C MET A 153 3.60 -0.23 -7.25
N LEU A 154 4.72 0.45 -7.00
CA LEU A 154 5.37 0.53 -5.69
C LEU A 154 4.99 1.84 -5.01
N TYR A 155 4.87 1.77 -3.70
CA TYR A 155 4.72 2.93 -2.84
C TYR A 155 5.77 2.87 -1.74
N LEU A 156 6.61 3.90 -1.67
CA LEU A 156 7.67 4.03 -0.68
C LEU A 156 7.39 5.23 0.22
N THR A 157 7.50 5.06 1.51
CA THR A 157 7.35 6.16 2.48
C THR A 157 8.28 6.00 3.67
N VAL A 158 8.61 7.12 4.29
CA VAL A 158 9.21 7.20 5.61
C VAL A 158 8.10 7.62 6.58
N PRO A 159 7.62 6.73 7.47
CA PRO A 159 6.43 7.00 8.29
C PRO A 159 6.58 8.20 9.22
N ASN A 160 7.76 8.31 9.83
CA ASN A 160 8.09 9.37 10.79
C ASN A 160 9.49 9.93 10.50
N LEU A 161 9.60 11.23 10.50
CA LEU A 161 10.88 11.90 10.42
C LEU A 161 10.95 13.02 11.46
N LEU A 162 11.99 13.01 12.31
CA LEU A 162 12.19 13.99 13.37
C LEU A 162 10.95 14.15 14.30
N GLY A 163 10.33 13.03 14.66
CA GLY A 163 9.17 13.01 15.58
C GLY A 163 7.85 13.51 14.96
N SER A 164 7.80 13.77 13.66
CA SER A 164 6.59 14.19 12.96
C SER A 164 6.17 13.14 11.93
N PRO A 165 4.90 12.71 11.91
CA PRO A 165 4.40 11.74 10.93
C PRO A 165 4.35 12.36 9.53
N THR A 166 4.65 11.54 8.52
CA THR A 166 4.59 11.93 7.10
C THR A 166 3.17 12.11 6.62
N ALA A 167 2.29 11.18 7.01
CA ALA A 167 0.88 11.21 6.64
C ALA A 167 0.02 10.72 7.82
N GLU A 168 -1.15 11.27 7.97
CA GLU A 168 -2.11 10.93 9.03
C GLU A 168 -3.50 10.72 8.44
N ASN A 169 -4.14 9.63 8.85
CA ASN A 169 -5.52 9.37 8.49
C ASN A 169 -6.46 10.09 9.47
N CYS A 170 -7.32 10.94 8.93
CA CYS A 170 -8.28 11.70 9.70
C CYS A 170 -9.65 11.04 9.64
N TYR A 171 -10.30 10.90 10.79
CA TYR A 171 -11.67 10.40 10.88
C TYR A 171 -12.52 11.32 11.74
N SER A 172 -13.76 11.52 11.33
CA SER A 172 -14.73 12.29 12.14
C SER A 172 -15.40 11.41 13.18
N GLU A 173 -15.64 10.16 12.85
CA GLU A 173 -16.29 9.19 13.71
C GLU A 173 -15.72 7.79 13.47
N LYS A 174 -15.36 7.10 14.57
CA LYS A 174 -15.02 5.68 14.51
C LYS A 174 -16.26 4.90 14.12
N MET A 175 -16.04 3.73 13.49
CA MET A 175 -17.15 2.84 13.15
C MET A 175 -17.99 2.52 14.38
N ARG A 176 -19.30 2.68 14.24
CA ARG A 176 -20.28 2.25 15.24
C ARG A 176 -21.51 1.62 14.59
N PHE A 177 -22.18 0.82 15.38
CA PHE A 177 -23.48 0.26 15.04
C PHE A 177 -24.58 1.05 15.74
N GLY A 178 -25.62 1.41 15.01
CA GLY A 178 -26.83 1.99 15.57
C GLY A 178 -27.69 0.97 16.31
N ASN A 179 -28.79 1.42 16.85
CA ASN A 179 -29.76 0.55 17.48
C ASN A 179 -30.35 -0.45 16.47
N MET A 180 -30.67 -1.64 16.95
CA MET A 180 -31.33 -2.65 16.15
C MET A 180 -32.84 -2.35 16.12
N GLU A 181 -33.38 -2.15 14.92
CA GLU A 181 -34.81 -1.99 14.67
C GLU A 181 -35.38 -3.36 14.32
N THR A 182 -36.37 -3.81 15.08
CA THR A 182 -37.05 -5.10 14.87
C THR A 182 -38.39 -4.90 14.20
N TYR A 183 -38.58 -5.63 13.12
CA TYR A 183 -39.87 -5.77 12.40
C TYR A 183 -40.45 -7.15 12.63
N SER A 184 -41.68 -7.39 12.22
CA SER A 184 -42.39 -8.67 12.48
C SER A 184 -41.60 -9.90 12.01
N THR A 185 -40.91 -9.83 10.89
CA THR A 185 -40.17 -10.95 10.27
C THR A 185 -38.67 -10.63 10.00
N SER A 186 -38.22 -9.43 10.29
CA SER A 186 -36.86 -8.98 9.99
C SER A 186 -36.34 -8.03 11.04
N TRP A 187 -35.03 -7.76 10.99
CA TRP A 187 -34.39 -6.72 11.77
C TRP A 187 -33.39 -5.96 10.90
N VAL A 188 -33.24 -4.68 11.18
CA VAL A 188 -32.31 -3.77 10.47
C VAL A 188 -31.42 -3.09 11.50
N GLN A 189 -30.14 -3.05 11.21
CA GLN A 189 -29.17 -2.32 11.99
C GLN A 189 -28.29 -1.49 11.06
N LYS A 190 -28.19 -0.20 11.32
CA LYS A 190 -27.33 0.70 10.56
C LYS A 190 -25.92 0.65 11.13
N ALA A 191 -24.92 0.56 10.25
CA ALA A 191 -23.52 0.72 10.60
C ALA A 191 -22.98 1.96 9.86
N PHE A 192 -22.22 2.79 10.53
CA PHE A 192 -21.64 4.00 9.93
C PHE A 192 -20.28 4.33 10.51
N ALA A 193 -19.48 5.00 9.72
CA ALA A 193 -18.19 5.55 10.07
C ALA A 193 -17.96 6.81 9.21
N GLY A 194 -17.27 7.78 9.75
CA GLY A 194 -16.94 9.01 9.05
C GLY A 194 -15.44 9.18 8.87
N THR A 195 -15.00 9.58 7.67
CA THR A 195 -13.60 9.87 7.39
C THR A 195 -13.46 11.22 6.68
N TRP A 196 -12.35 11.91 6.95
CA TRP A 196 -11.93 13.14 6.27
C TRP A 196 -10.82 12.89 5.25
N GLY A 197 -10.44 11.63 5.04
CA GLY A 197 -9.33 11.27 4.16
C GLY A 197 -7.99 11.27 4.87
N CYS A 198 -6.91 11.45 4.08
CA CYS A 198 -5.55 11.49 4.57
C CYS A 198 -4.98 12.90 4.46
N VAL A 199 -4.25 13.34 5.47
CA VAL A 199 -3.48 14.59 5.46
C VAL A 199 -2.00 14.24 5.32
N ILE A 200 -1.39 14.68 4.23
CA ILE A 200 0.05 14.51 3.96
C ILE A 200 0.76 15.77 4.42
N ARG A 201 1.64 15.63 5.40
CA ARG A 201 2.43 16.75 5.95
C ARG A 201 3.73 16.96 5.21
N ARG A 202 4.31 15.88 4.67
CA ARG A 202 5.61 15.88 4.01
C ARG A 202 5.56 15.06 2.72
N PRO A 203 5.07 15.62 1.61
CA PRO A 203 4.91 14.89 0.34
C PRO A 203 6.26 14.36 -0.21
N ASN A 204 7.37 15.02 0.06
CA ASN A 204 8.70 14.58 -0.39
C ASN A 204 9.19 13.28 0.27
N LEU A 205 8.55 12.83 1.37
CA LEU A 205 8.82 11.54 2.02
C LEU A 205 7.95 10.40 1.48
N ILE A 206 7.29 10.65 0.37
CA ILE A 206 6.50 9.66 -0.37
C ILE A 206 7.04 9.61 -1.79
N ALA A 207 7.32 8.40 -2.28
CA ALA A 207 7.70 8.18 -3.66
C ALA A 207 6.93 6.98 -4.21
N THR A 208 6.57 7.05 -5.48
CA THR A 208 5.84 6.00 -6.17
C THR A 208 6.56 5.60 -7.46
N MET A 209 6.44 4.34 -7.85
CA MET A 209 6.93 3.84 -9.13
C MET A 209 5.79 3.07 -9.80
N LEU A 210 5.44 3.46 -11.01
CA LEU A 210 4.34 2.89 -11.77
C LEU A 210 4.87 2.03 -12.93
N GLY A 211 4.13 0.94 -13.22
CA GLY A 211 4.46 0.06 -14.36
C GLY A 211 5.52 -0.99 -14.03
N ILE A 212 5.52 -1.49 -12.79
CA ILE A 212 6.39 -2.59 -12.36
C ILE A 212 5.92 -3.97 -12.85
#